data_b4e43f0afc7450b3cf4140878c387bcd
#
_entry.id   b4e43f0afc7450b3cf4140878c387bcd
#
_cell.length_a   1.000
_cell.length_b   1.000
_cell.length_c   1.000
_cell.angle_alpha   90.00
_cell.angle_beta   90.00
_cell.angle_gamma   90.00
#
_symmetry.space_group_name_H-M   'P 1'
#
loop_
_entity.id
_entity.type
_entity.pdbx_description
1 polymer ?
#
loop_
_entity_poly.entity_id
_entity_poly.type
_entity_poly.pdbx_seq_one_letter_code
_entity_poly.pdbx_strand_id
1 'polypeptide(L)'
;LEKNPNYWGTSTNVDKYILKIQPDANTQMMTLSTGDIDVALNLTDDTLEELGSAENVEIVNGTTKMIGFVMMNMNEEYGGPVSNPDVQKAIRKALDYSGIRMICGEGTLTPYSIIQDGFMGSKGIRPDDYTNIEEAKQLLAEAGYPNGFDVDMTVSDLDMEGILLTDLAQKVKDDLSQIGINVNITTEAWAAGYGDAYRNGTLGFTVMYWGVDYSDPNVQLEFLPGGTVGKRAGWTAEMDPELAAMYQEAMEATDNDARTQVLENIQDAMYEDGPFIVIAQAPAHIAHSTRLDGVDIFDSYTIDFTEINVK
;
A
#
# COMPACT_ATOMS: atom_id res chain seq x y z
N LEU A 1 14.49 16.82 16.31
CA LEU A 1 14.97 17.68 15.26
C LEU A 1 15.13 19.10 15.80
N GLU A 2 16.18 19.80 15.37
CA GLU A 2 16.40 21.20 15.74
C GLU A 2 16.60 22.04 14.47
N LYS A 3 16.22 23.32 14.56
CA LYS A 3 16.32 24.26 13.45
C LYS A 3 17.76 24.36 12.93
N ASN A 4 17.96 24.17 11.65
CA ASN A 4 19.24 24.35 11.00
C ASN A 4 19.47 25.85 10.71
N PRO A 5 20.48 26.52 11.34
CA PRO A 5 20.73 27.94 11.12
C PRO A 5 21.20 28.26 9.68
N ASN A 6 21.61 27.23 8.92
CA ASN A 6 22.07 27.36 7.53
C ASN A 6 21.05 26.82 6.53
N TYR A 7 19.78 26.65 6.95
CA TYR A 7 18.74 26.20 6.03
C TYR A 7 18.49 27.24 4.92
N TRP A 8 18.51 26.80 3.69
CA TRP A 8 18.38 27.65 2.52
C TRP A 8 16.92 28.06 2.18
N GLY A 9 15.95 27.31 2.71
CA GLY A 9 14.53 27.57 2.48
C GLY A 9 13.92 28.51 3.51
N THR A 10 12.59 28.66 3.44
CA THR A 10 11.84 29.42 4.43
C THR A 10 11.79 28.62 5.74
N SER A 11 12.09 29.30 6.84
CA SER A 11 12.15 28.68 8.15
C SER A 11 10.87 29.02 8.93
N THR A 12 10.29 28.01 9.56
CA THR A 12 9.14 28.15 10.47
C THR A 12 9.54 28.86 11.79
N ASN A 13 8.55 29.22 12.60
CA ASN A 13 8.81 29.79 13.93
C ASN A 13 9.07 28.73 15.02
N VAL A 14 9.12 27.44 14.64
CA VAL A 14 9.42 26.32 15.54
C VAL A 14 10.93 26.07 15.59
N ASP A 15 11.52 26.09 16.77
CA ASP A 15 12.96 25.87 16.95
C ASP A 15 13.33 24.39 17.09
N LYS A 16 12.38 23.56 17.58
CA LYS A 16 12.62 22.15 17.88
C LYS A 16 11.38 21.30 17.73
N TYR A 17 11.53 20.13 17.07
CA TYR A 17 10.53 19.06 17.01
C TYR A 17 11.02 17.86 17.84
N ILE A 18 10.12 17.31 18.66
CA ILE A 18 10.36 16.12 19.47
C ILE A 18 9.48 14.99 18.91
N LEU A 19 10.10 14.00 18.29
CA LEU A 19 9.43 12.82 17.81
C LEU A 19 9.38 11.79 18.94
N LYS A 20 8.17 11.44 19.38
CA LYS A 20 7.91 10.40 20.38
C LYS A 20 7.38 9.16 19.64
N ILE A 21 8.03 8.04 19.80
CA ILE A 21 7.54 6.76 19.27
C ILE A 21 6.46 6.26 20.23
N GLN A 22 5.22 6.30 19.79
CA GLN A 22 4.04 5.84 20.54
C GLN A 22 3.09 5.09 19.60
N PRO A 23 3.15 3.74 19.57
CA PRO A 23 2.35 2.96 18.64
C PRO A 23 0.87 2.81 19.03
N ASP A 24 0.52 3.10 20.28
CA ASP A 24 -0.86 2.96 20.75
C ASP A 24 -1.68 4.22 20.45
N ALA A 25 -2.67 4.09 19.56
CA ALA A 25 -3.53 5.18 19.09
C ALA A 25 -4.34 5.83 20.22
N ASN A 26 -4.82 5.06 21.19
CA ASN A 26 -5.57 5.61 22.33
C ASN A 26 -4.68 6.50 23.23
N THR A 27 -3.42 6.08 23.45
CA THR A 27 -2.45 6.89 24.18
C THR A 27 -2.12 8.18 23.42
N GLN A 28 -1.96 8.13 22.09
CA GLN A 28 -1.77 9.32 21.28
C GLN A 28 -2.98 10.27 21.39
N MET A 29 -4.19 9.75 21.24
CA MET A 29 -5.44 10.51 21.39
C MET A 29 -5.52 11.21 22.73
N MET A 30 -5.28 10.51 23.84
CA MET A 30 -5.33 11.08 25.21
C MET A 30 -4.27 12.17 25.40
N THR A 31 -3.04 11.95 24.96
CA THR A 31 -1.95 12.91 25.12
C THR A 31 -2.09 14.13 24.21
N LEU A 32 -2.70 13.99 23.03
CA LEU A 32 -3.07 15.12 22.17
C LEU A 32 -4.19 15.95 22.81
N SER A 33 -5.24 15.32 23.35
CA SER A 33 -6.36 15.98 24.00
C SER A 33 -5.92 16.78 25.24
N THR A 34 -4.93 16.28 25.98
CA THR A 34 -4.36 16.98 27.16
C THR A 34 -3.32 18.04 26.78
N GLY A 35 -2.84 18.06 25.53
CA GLY A 35 -1.81 18.98 25.06
C GLY A 35 -0.37 18.57 25.41
N ASP A 36 -0.13 17.31 25.80
CA ASP A 36 1.20 16.75 26.05
C ASP A 36 1.96 16.45 24.75
N ILE A 37 1.24 16.29 23.64
CA ILE A 37 1.75 16.27 22.27
C ILE A 37 0.96 17.26 21.41
N ASP A 38 1.53 17.64 20.28
CA ASP A 38 0.94 18.61 19.34
C ASP A 38 0.38 17.99 18.07
N VAL A 39 0.88 16.81 17.70
CA VAL A 39 0.50 16.07 16.49
C VAL A 39 0.45 14.59 16.81
N ALA A 40 -0.57 13.91 16.30
CA ALA A 40 -0.74 12.45 16.36
C ALA A 40 -0.95 11.90 14.94
N LEU A 41 -0.32 10.76 14.65
CA LEU A 41 -0.34 10.07 13.36
C LEU A 41 -0.78 8.61 13.55
N ASN A 42 -1.19 7.95 12.47
CA ASN A 42 -1.58 6.53 12.47
C ASN A 42 -2.68 6.24 13.50
N LEU A 43 -3.69 7.08 13.52
CA LEU A 43 -4.87 6.95 14.38
C LEU A 43 -5.91 6.04 13.73
N THR A 44 -6.68 5.35 14.56
CA THR A 44 -7.82 4.54 14.10
C THR A 44 -9.08 5.40 13.95
N ASP A 45 -10.06 4.93 13.16
CA ASP A 45 -11.34 5.63 12.95
C ASP A 45 -12.03 5.98 14.28
N ASP A 46 -12.04 5.06 15.25
CA ASP A 46 -12.63 5.28 16.58
C ASP A 46 -11.95 6.44 17.32
N THR A 47 -10.60 6.51 17.28
CA THR A 47 -9.84 7.60 17.93
C THR A 47 -10.01 8.93 17.22
N LEU A 48 -10.17 8.93 15.90
CA LEU A 48 -10.45 10.11 15.09
C LEU A 48 -11.85 10.66 15.38
N GLU A 49 -12.87 9.79 15.49
CA GLU A 49 -14.23 10.19 15.85
C GLU A 49 -14.28 10.86 17.24
N GLU A 50 -13.57 10.30 18.23
CA GLU A 50 -13.48 10.88 19.58
C GLU A 50 -12.76 12.24 19.56
N LEU A 51 -11.63 12.36 18.85
CA LEU A 51 -10.87 13.61 18.70
C LEU A 51 -11.65 14.68 17.93
N GLY A 52 -12.50 14.30 16.99
CA GLY A 52 -13.34 15.23 16.23
C GLY A 52 -14.30 16.06 17.11
N SER A 53 -14.52 15.64 18.36
CA SER A 53 -15.32 16.36 19.35
C SER A 53 -14.51 17.32 20.24
N ALA A 54 -13.18 17.32 20.13
CA ALA A 54 -12.30 18.12 20.97
C ALA A 54 -12.09 19.53 20.39
N GLU A 55 -12.38 20.59 21.17
CA GLU A 55 -12.28 21.99 20.72
C GLU A 55 -10.83 22.44 20.41
N ASN A 56 -9.83 21.74 20.98
CA ASN A 56 -8.41 22.08 20.85
C ASN A 56 -7.68 21.21 19.80
N VAL A 57 -8.41 20.40 19.02
CA VAL A 57 -7.85 19.51 18.00
C VAL A 57 -8.48 19.80 16.64
N GLU A 58 -7.68 19.78 15.60
CA GLU A 58 -8.09 19.76 14.19
C GLU A 58 -7.63 18.44 13.57
N ILE A 59 -8.42 17.90 12.61
CA ILE A 59 -8.08 16.69 11.88
C ILE A 59 -7.96 17.04 10.40
N VAL A 60 -6.79 16.77 9.83
CA VAL A 60 -6.53 16.84 8.39
C VAL A 60 -6.76 15.45 7.81
N ASN A 61 -7.67 15.35 6.86
CA ASN A 61 -7.99 14.11 6.15
C ASN A 61 -7.50 14.18 4.70
N GLY A 62 -6.93 13.08 4.23
CA GLY A 62 -6.45 12.97 2.85
C GLY A 62 -6.17 11.53 2.46
N THR A 63 -5.40 11.37 1.39
CA THR A 63 -4.98 10.06 0.89
C THR A 63 -3.48 10.06 0.67
N THR A 64 -2.79 9.05 1.19
CA THR A 64 -1.36 8.87 0.91
C THR A 64 -1.14 8.32 -0.49
N LYS A 65 0.13 8.27 -0.92
CA LYS A 65 0.54 7.48 -2.09
C LYS A 65 1.07 6.09 -1.68
N MET A 66 0.68 5.61 -0.50
CA MET A 66 1.02 4.28 -0.03
C MET A 66 -0.02 3.26 -0.48
N ILE A 67 0.42 2.16 -1.09
CA ILE A 67 -0.46 1.07 -1.53
C ILE A 67 -0.18 -0.21 -0.76
N GLY A 68 -1.25 -0.87 -0.33
CA GLY A 68 -1.24 -2.26 0.11
C GLY A 68 -1.47 -3.19 -1.07
N PHE A 69 -0.76 -4.30 -1.11
CA PHE A 69 -0.88 -5.27 -2.19
C PHE A 69 -0.65 -6.71 -1.71
N VAL A 70 -1.25 -7.63 -2.43
CA VAL A 70 -0.94 -9.06 -2.37
C VAL A 70 0.20 -9.32 -3.34
N MET A 71 1.24 -10.04 -2.89
CA MET A 71 2.36 -10.50 -3.74
C MET A 71 2.39 -12.02 -3.79
N MET A 72 2.48 -12.56 -5.00
CA MET A 72 2.59 -13.98 -5.30
C MET A 72 3.91 -14.23 -6.04
N ASN A 73 4.78 -15.10 -5.53
CA ASN A 73 6.08 -15.32 -6.15
C ASN A 73 5.95 -16.16 -7.42
N MET A 74 6.51 -15.68 -8.52
CA MET A 74 6.53 -16.37 -9.83
C MET A 74 7.50 -17.53 -9.88
N ASN A 75 8.44 -17.63 -8.93
CA ASN A 75 9.30 -18.79 -8.78
C ASN A 75 8.52 -19.91 -8.09
N GLU A 76 8.32 -21.04 -8.78
CA GLU A 76 7.59 -22.21 -8.28
C GLU A 76 8.17 -22.77 -6.99
N GLU A 77 9.49 -22.64 -6.76
CA GLU A 77 10.15 -23.09 -5.52
C GLU A 77 9.59 -22.39 -4.28
N TYR A 78 9.23 -21.10 -4.41
CA TYR A 78 8.70 -20.30 -3.30
C TYR A 78 7.18 -20.13 -3.35
N GLY A 79 6.65 -19.87 -4.54
CA GLY A 79 5.22 -19.59 -4.73
C GLY A 79 4.34 -20.83 -4.78
N GLY A 80 4.91 -22.00 -5.16
CA GLY A 80 4.10 -23.21 -5.37
C GLY A 80 2.92 -22.93 -6.32
N PRO A 81 1.67 -23.28 -5.94
CA PRO A 81 0.50 -23.06 -6.80
C PRO A 81 0.24 -21.59 -7.18
N VAL A 82 0.60 -20.61 -6.32
CA VAL A 82 0.36 -19.19 -6.62
C VAL A 82 1.39 -18.59 -7.59
N SER A 83 2.43 -19.36 -7.99
CA SER A 83 3.33 -18.98 -9.07
C SER A 83 2.67 -19.05 -10.46
N ASN A 84 1.55 -19.80 -10.57
CA ASN A 84 0.82 -19.95 -11.82
C ASN A 84 0.00 -18.68 -12.13
N PRO A 85 0.21 -17.99 -13.28
CA PRO A 85 -0.54 -16.79 -13.65
C PRO A 85 -2.06 -16.98 -13.68
N ASP A 86 -2.55 -18.15 -14.07
CA ASP A 86 -4.01 -18.41 -14.11
C ASP A 86 -4.60 -18.55 -12.70
N VAL A 87 -3.83 -19.07 -11.74
CA VAL A 87 -4.18 -19.04 -10.30
C VAL A 87 -4.22 -17.60 -9.79
N GLN A 88 -3.26 -16.76 -10.20
CA GLN A 88 -3.21 -15.35 -9.82
C GLN A 88 -4.45 -14.57 -10.32
N LYS A 89 -4.95 -14.89 -11.53
CA LYS A 89 -6.21 -14.34 -12.06
C LYS A 89 -7.41 -14.75 -11.22
N ALA A 90 -7.48 -16.02 -10.82
CA ALA A 90 -8.55 -16.50 -9.94
C ALA A 90 -8.52 -15.78 -8.58
N ILE A 91 -7.35 -15.60 -7.99
CA ILE A 91 -7.17 -14.86 -6.72
C ILE A 91 -7.66 -13.42 -6.86
N ARG A 92 -7.31 -12.71 -7.96
CA ARG A 92 -7.79 -11.34 -8.22
C ARG A 92 -9.32 -11.24 -8.16
N LYS A 93 -10.01 -12.18 -8.81
CA LYS A 93 -11.48 -12.21 -8.88
C LYS A 93 -12.13 -12.61 -7.57
N ALA A 94 -11.40 -13.29 -6.67
CA ALA A 94 -11.94 -13.75 -5.39
C ALA A 94 -11.89 -12.70 -4.29
N LEU A 95 -11.00 -11.69 -4.38
CA LEU A 95 -10.84 -10.68 -3.33
C LEU A 95 -12.04 -9.74 -3.25
N ASP A 96 -12.57 -9.54 -2.03
CA ASP A 96 -13.59 -8.56 -1.72
C ASP A 96 -12.96 -7.19 -1.44
N TYR A 97 -12.75 -6.41 -2.50
CA TYR A 97 -12.11 -5.10 -2.40
C TYR A 97 -12.91 -4.11 -1.55
N SER A 98 -14.24 -4.21 -1.53
CA SER A 98 -15.07 -3.35 -0.69
C SER A 98 -14.89 -3.66 0.79
N GLY A 99 -14.87 -4.94 1.15
CA GLY A 99 -14.58 -5.39 2.52
C GLY A 99 -13.16 -5.03 2.97
N ILE A 100 -12.18 -5.09 2.07
CA ILE A 100 -10.81 -4.63 2.35
C ILE A 100 -10.79 -3.14 2.66
N ARG A 101 -11.47 -2.29 1.86
CA ARG A 101 -11.57 -0.85 2.15
C ARG A 101 -12.21 -0.57 3.50
N MET A 102 -13.24 -1.33 3.87
CA MET A 102 -13.89 -1.19 5.19
C MET A 102 -12.94 -1.49 6.36
N ILE A 103 -12.02 -2.45 6.19
CA ILE A 103 -11.00 -2.76 7.21
C ILE A 103 -9.94 -1.65 7.27
N CYS A 104 -9.60 -1.05 6.12
CA CYS A 104 -8.60 -0.01 6.03
C CYS A 104 -9.08 1.37 6.51
N GLY A 105 -10.38 1.56 6.76
CA GLY A 105 -10.96 2.79 7.26
C GLY A 105 -11.47 3.75 6.18
N GLU A 106 -12.10 4.83 6.65
CA GLU A 106 -12.71 5.84 5.79
C GLU A 106 -11.65 6.55 4.92
N GLY A 107 -11.98 6.80 3.65
CA GLY A 107 -11.08 7.44 2.69
C GLY A 107 -10.15 6.47 1.95
N THR A 108 -10.15 5.17 2.29
CA THR A 108 -9.39 4.15 1.56
C THR A 108 -9.90 4.01 0.12
N LEU A 109 -8.98 4.01 -0.83
CA LEU A 109 -9.24 3.75 -2.24
C LEU A 109 -8.71 2.37 -2.65
N THR A 110 -9.24 1.79 -3.73
CA THR A 110 -8.59 0.68 -4.42
C THR A 110 -8.17 1.18 -5.80
N PRO A 111 -6.89 1.50 -6.04
CA PRO A 111 -6.42 1.93 -7.35
C PRO A 111 -6.74 0.92 -8.44
N TYR A 112 -6.91 1.41 -9.67
CA TYR A 112 -7.11 0.54 -10.83
C TYR A 112 -6.01 -0.53 -10.93
N SER A 113 -4.75 -0.11 -10.78
CA SER A 113 -3.58 -0.98 -10.78
C SER A 113 -2.49 -0.41 -9.86
N ILE A 114 -1.22 -0.54 -10.23
CA ILE A 114 -0.06 -0.14 -9.42
C ILE A 114 0.13 1.37 -9.28
N ILE A 115 -0.45 2.19 -10.16
CA ILE A 115 -0.32 3.65 -10.08
C ILE A 115 -1.50 4.20 -9.27
N GLN A 116 -1.17 4.86 -8.17
CA GLN A 116 -2.13 5.39 -7.21
C GLN A 116 -2.99 6.50 -7.82
N ASP A 117 -4.18 6.64 -7.28
CA ASP A 117 -5.02 7.79 -7.57
C ASP A 117 -4.30 9.09 -7.18
N GLY A 118 -4.46 10.12 -8.04
CA GLY A 118 -3.80 11.41 -7.91
C GLY A 118 -2.41 11.51 -8.55
N PHE A 119 -1.83 10.42 -9.09
CA PHE A 119 -0.65 10.51 -9.94
C PHE A 119 -1.01 10.71 -11.41
N MET A 120 -0.07 11.33 -12.17
CA MET A 120 -0.15 11.40 -13.63
C MET A 120 -0.25 9.98 -14.20
N GLY A 121 -1.14 9.79 -15.17
CA GLY A 121 -1.38 8.50 -15.81
C GLY A 121 -2.17 7.50 -14.97
N SER A 122 -2.65 7.87 -13.77
CA SER A 122 -3.56 7.02 -13.01
C SER A 122 -4.86 6.80 -13.78
N LYS A 123 -5.31 5.55 -13.83
CA LYS A 123 -6.62 5.17 -14.39
C LYS A 123 -7.75 5.24 -13.36
N GLY A 124 -7.49 5.87 -12.20
CA GLY A 124 -8.43 6.02 -11.10
C GLY A 124 -8.58 4.75 -10.27
N ILE A 125 -9.81 4.44 -9.87
CA ILE A 125 -10.11 3.35 -8.94
C ILE A 125 -10.66 2.11 -9.66
N ARG A 126 -10.44 0.94 -9.09
CA ARG A 126 -11.00 -0.33 -9.54
C ARG A 126 -12.51 -0.34 -9.32
N PRO A 127 -13.32 -0.80 -10.30
CA PRO A 127 -14.77 -0.92 -10.13
C PRO A 127 -15.15 -1.87 -9.00
N ASP A 128 -16.22 -1.55 -8.26
CA ASP A 128 -16.69 -2.35 -7.12
C ASP A 128 -17.21 -3.73 -7.52
N ASP A 129 -17.69 -3.89 -8.75
CA ASP A 129 -18.21 -5.13 -9.31
C ASP A 129 -17.11 -6.03 -9.91
N TYR A 130 -15.85 -5.72 -9.68
CA TYR A 130 -14.73 -6.55 -10.17
C TYR A 130 -14.68 -7.92 -9.50
N THR A 131 -15.04 -8.03 -8.23
CA THR A 131 -15.09 -9.29 -7.48
C THR A 131 -16.15 -10.23 -8.06
N ASN A 132 -15.75 -11.45 -8.40
CA ASN A 132 -16.65 -12.47 -8.95
C ASN A 132 -16.21 -13.88 -8.53
N ILE A 133 -16.84 -14.40 -7.49
CA ILE A 133 -16.49 -15.71 -6.89
C ILE A 133 -16.73 -16.87 -7.86
N GLU A 134 -17.77 -16.83 -8.68
CA GLU A 134 -18.06 -17.93 -9.63
C GLU A 134 -17.04 -17.95 -10.77
N GLU A 135 -16.66 -16.78 -11.29
CA GLU A 135 -15.57 -16.64 -12.26
C GLU A 135 -14.23 -17.09 -11.66
N ALA A 136 -13.95 -16.69 -10.40
CA ALA A 136 -12.75 -17.12 -9.69
C ALA A 136 -12.64 -18.64 -9.55
N LYS A 137 -13.75 -19.33 -9.20
CA LYS A 137 -13.79 -20.80 -9.13
C LYS A 137 -13.55 -21.44 -10.49
N GLN A 138 -14.14 -20.87 -11.55
CA GLN A 138 -13.95 -21.37 -12.91
C GLN A 138 -12.48 -21.23 -13.33
N LEU A 139 -11.88 -20.06 -13.17
CA LEU A 139 -10.47 -19.81 -13.47
C LEU A 139 -9.55 -20.74 -12.67
N LEU A 140 -9.83 -20.96 -11.40
CA LEU A 140 -9.06 -21.85 -10.54
C LEU A 140 -9.14 -23.32 -11.03
N ALA A 141 -10.32 -23.75 -11.47
CA ALA A 141 -10.52 -25.09 -12.02
C ALA A 141 -9.80 -25.27 -13.37
N GLU A 142 -9.83 -24.25 -14.25
CA GLU A 142 -9.10 -24.21 -15.51
C GLU A 142 -7.58 -24.21 -15.31
N ALA A 143 -7.11 -23.57 -14.24
CA ALA A 143 -5.71 -23.60 -13.79
C ALA A 143 -5.26 -24.97 -13.23
N GLY A 144 -6.17 -25.96 -13.12
CA GLY A 144 -5.88 -27.30 -12.65
C GLY A 144 -6.20 -27.58 -11.17
N TYR A 145 -6.84 -26.64 -10.48
CA TYR A 145 -7.17 -26.74 -9.05
C TYR A 145 -8.68 -26.70 -8.78
N PRO A 146 -9.50 -27.62 -9.36
CA PRO A 146 -10.97 -27.57 -9.22
C PRO A 146 -11.49 -27.74 -7.77
N ASN A 147 -10.63 -28.23 -6.86
CA ASN A 147 -10.96 -28.40 -5.43
C ASN A 147 -10.17 -27.46 -4.53
N GLY A 148 -9.49 -26.46 -5.11
CA GLY A 148 -8.56 -25.59 -4.38
C GLY A 148 -7.26 -26.27 -3.96
N PHE A 149 -6.55 -25.63 -3.03
CA PHE A 149 -5.27 -26.10 -2.49
C PHE A 149 -4.94 -25.41 -1.17
N ASP A 150 -3.96 -25.95 -0.46
CA ASP A 150 -3.37 -25.32 0.74
C ASP A 150 -2.14 -24.51 0.33
N VAL A 151 -1.98 -23.31 0.91
CA VAL A 151 -0.82 -22.43 0.67
C VAL A 151 -0.40 -21.70 1.94
N ASP A 152 0.90 -21.55 2.14
CA ASP A 152 1.45 -20.78 3.26
C ASP A 152 1.61 -19.30 2.84
N MET A 153 1.16 -18.40 3.71
CA MET A 153 1.36 -16.95 3.60
C MET A 153 2.21 -16.48 4.78
N THR A 154 3.33 -15.85 4.50
CA THR A 154 4.11 -15.18 5.55
C THR A 154 3.83 -13.67 5.49
N VAL A 155 3.43 -13.08 6.60
CA VAL A 155 3.11 -11.66 6.71
C VAL A 155 3.96 -11.01 7.80
N SER A 156 4.32 -9.73 7.62
CA SER A 156 5.05 -8.98 8.64
C SER A 156 4.14 -8.41 9.72
N ASP A 157 4.72 -8.10 10.87
CA ASP A 157 4.13 -7.34 11.98
C ASP A 157 4.07 -5.81 11.72
N LEU A 158 4.33 -5.38 10.48
CA LEU A 158 4.25 -3.98 10.09
C LEU A 158 2.80 -3.52 9.93
N ASP A 159 2.63 -2.22 9.99
CA ASP A 159 1.39 -1.53 9.62
C ASP A 159 1.59 -0.59 8.41
N MET A 160 0.51 -0.28 7.74
CA MET A 160 0.38 0.70 6.66
C MET A 160 -0.55 1.81 7.15
N GLU A 161 -0.01 2.94 7.61
CA GLU A 161 -0.79 4.07 8.16
C GLU A 161 -1.75 3.62 9.28
N GLY A 162 -1.28 2.77 10.20
CA GLY A 162 -2.09 2.22 11.29
C GLY A 162 -2.89 0.96 10.94
N ILE A 163 -2.90 0.54 9.67
CA ILE A 163 -3.60 -0.67 9.21
C ILE A 163 -2.64 -1.86 9.33
N LEU A 164 -2.94 -2.81 10.19
CA LEU A 164 -2.10 -3.98 10.38
C LEU A 164 -2.11 -4.88 9.14
N LEU A 165 -0.94 -5.26 8.65
CA LEU A 165 -0.82 -6.21 7.52
C LEU A 165 -1.39 -7.59 7.87
N THR A 166 -1.39 -7.97 9.14
CA THR A 166 -1.99 -9.22 9.64
C THR A 166 -3.51 -9.24 9.46
N ASP A 167 -4.19 -8.10 9.62
CA ASP A 167 -5.64 -7.99 9.43
C ASP A 167 -6.00 -8.10 7.94
N LEU A 168 -5.21 -7.45 7.07
CA LEU A 168 -5.34 -7.59 5.63
C LEU A 168 -5.08 -9.04 5.17
N ALA A 169 -4.06 -9.70 5.73
CA ALA A 169 -3.78 -11.10 5.43
C ALA A 169 -4.92 -12.03 5.86
N GLN A 170 -5.54 -11.77 7.03
CA GLN A 170 -6.70 -12.54 7.48
C GLN A 170 -7.90 -12.34 6.54
N LYS A 171 -8.16 -11.10 6.08
CA LYS A 171 -9.21 -10.84 5.09
C LYS A 171 -8.97 -11.57 3.77
N VAL A 172 -7.73 -11.52 3.25
CA VAL A 172 -7.34 -12.27 2.04
C VAL A 172 -7.56 -13.76 2.22
N LYS A 173 -7.18 -14.34 3.36
CA LYS A 173 -7.45 -15.75 3.70
C LYS A 173 -8.93 -16.07 3.67
N ASP A 174 -9.76 -15.23 4.30
CA ASP A 174 -11.21 -15.45 4.37
C ASP A 174 -11.84 -15.39 2.96
N ASP A 175 -11.43 -14.45 2.12
CA ASP A 175 -11.89 -14.34 0.74
C ASP A 175 -11.49 -15.57 -0.09
N LEU A 176 -10.25 -15.99 -0.01
CA LEU A 176 -9.73 -17.12 -0.78
C LEU A 176 -10.33 -18.46 -0.35
N SER A 177 -10.79 -18.58 0.89
CA SER A 177 -11.49 -19.75 1.38
C SER A 177 -12.78 -20.03 0.59
N GLN A 178 -13.43 -19.00 0.03
CA GLN A 178 -14.65 -19.12 -0.77
C GLN A 178 -14.45 -19.84 -2.10
N ILE A 179 -13.20 -19.88 -2.59
CA ILE A 179 -12.81 -20.60 -3.82
C ILE A 179 -12.00 -21.87 -3.52
N GLY A 180 -11.92 -22.29 -2.24
CA GLY A 180 -11.23 -23.51 -1.82
C GLY A 180 -9.74 -23.37 -1.61
N ILE A 181 -9.17 -22.17 -1.63
CA ILE A 181 -7.77 -21.94 -1.27
C ILE A 181 -7.67 -21.74 0.25
N ASN A 182 -6.98 -22.66 0.92
CA ASN A 182 -6.78 -22.62 2.37
C ASN A 182 -5.43 -21.96 2.67
N VAL A 183 -5.45 -20.74 3.18
CA VAL A 183 -4.24 -19.98 3.50
C VAL A 183 -3.82 -20.24 4.95
N ASN A 184 -2.58 -20.71 5.16
CA ASN A 184 -1.95 -20.84 6.47
C ASN A 184 -1.08 -19.60 6.71
N ILE A 185 -1.53 -18.73 7.61
CA ILE A 185 -0.80 -17.47 7.90
C ILE A 185 0.25 -17.71 8.98
N THR A 186 1.48 -17.28 8.70
CA THR A 186 2.57 -17.17 9.68
C THR A 186 3.00 -15.71 9.76
N THR A 187 3.05 -15.16 10.97
CA THR A 187 3.55 -13.80 11.20
C THR A 187 5.03 -13.85 11.58
N GLU A 188 5.85 -13.05 10.90
CA GLU A 188 7.27 -12.91 11.17
C GLU A 188 7.63 -11.44 11.29
N ALA A 189 8.37 -11.07 12.35
CA ALA A 189 8.79 -9.69 12.53
C ALA A 189 9.76 -9.28 11.41
N TRP A 190 9.63 -8.03 10.95
CA TRP A 190 10.46 -7.48 9.88
C TRP A 190 11.96 -7.70 10.12
N ALA A 191 12.42 -7.44 11.34
CA ALA A 191 13.83 -7.56 11.73
C ALA A 191 14.26 -9.00 12.04
N ALA A 192 13.33 -9.96 12.14
CA ALA A 192 13.65 -11.35 12.49
C ALA A 192 13.95 -12.25 11.28
N GLY A 193 13.72 -11.76 10.06
CA GLY A 193 13.98 -12.52 8.83
C GLY A 193 13.08 -12.12 7.68
N TYR A 194 11.86 -11.65 7.97
CA TYR A 194 10.91 -11.27 6.92
C TYR A 194 11.50 -10.25 5.94
N GLY A 195 12.15 -9.18 6.45
CA GLY A 195 12.73 -8.14 5.61
C GLY A 195 13.83 -8.66 4.68
N ASP A 196 14.61 -9.63 5.11
CA ASP A 196 15.65 -10.26 4.29
C ASP A 196 15.02 -11.21 3.26
N ALA A 197 14.05 -12.03 3.66
CA ALA A 197 13.30 -12.90 2.73
C ALA A 197 12.59 -12.09 1.64
N TYR A 198 11.94 -10.96 2.02
CA TYR A 198 11.31 -10.05 1.07
C TYR A 198 12.31 -9.46 0.07
N ARG A 199 13.45 -8.91 0.55
CA ARG A 199 14.46 -8.30 -0.33
C ARG A 199 15.14 -9.32 -1.25
N ASN A 200 15.31 -10.56 -0.78
CA ASN A 200 15.94 -11.64 -1.54
C ASN A 200 14.97 -12.38 -2.47
N GLY A 201 13.66 -12.04 -2.46
CA GLY A 201 12.66 -12.66 -3.32
C GLY A 201 12.35 -14.11 -2.96
N THR A 202 12.45 -14.48 -1.68
CA THR A 202 12.20 -15.84 -1.19
C THR A 202 10.86 -16.00 -0.46
N LEU A 203 10.07 -14.92 -0.32
CA LEU A 203 8.69 -15.02 0.14
C LEU A 203 7.81 -15.56 -0.97
N GLY A 204 7.01 -16.59 -0.69
CA GLY A 204 6.11 -17.23 -1.65
C GLY A 204 4.82 -16.45 -1.88
N PHE A 205 4.12 -16.14 -0.80
CA PHE A 205 2.85 -15.46 -0.80
C PHE A 205 2.78 -14.53 0.42
N THR A 206 2.41 -13.27 0.21
CA THR A 206 2.37 -12.27 1.28
C THR A 206 1.43 -11.11 0.98
N VAL A 207 1.04 -10.39 2.03
CA VAL A 207 0.49 -9.03 1.96
C VAL A 207 1.58 -8.06 2.39
N MET A 208 1.76 -7.01 1.61
CA MET A 208 2.81 -6.01 1.85
C MET A 208 2.30 -4.63 1.44
N TYR A 209 3.03 -3.58 1.79
CA TYR A 209 2.78 -2.23 1.31
C TYR A 209 4.02 -1.62 0.64
N TRP A 210 3.77 -0.59 -0.17
CA TRP A 210 4.79 0.21 -0.81
C TRP A 210 4.45 1.70 -0.70
N GLY A 211 5.37 2.46 -0.14
CA GLY A 211 5.31 3.92 -0.13
C GLY A 211 6.14 4.51 -1.26
N VAL A 212 5.90 5.78 -1.56
CA VAL A 212 6.66 6.49 -2.60
C VAL A 212 7.80 7.30 -1.98
N ASP A 213 8.99 7.24 -2.59
CA ASP A 213 10.14 8.02 -2.15
C ASP A 213 10.09 9.47 -2.67
N TYR A 214 9.31 9.71 -3.73
CA TYR A 214 9.09 11.03 -4.35
C TYR A 214 7.77 11.04 -5.11
N SER A 215 7.19 12.25 -5.30
CA SER A 215 5.86 12.42 -5.92
C SER A 215 5.93 12.32 -7.45
N ASP A 216 6.21 11.11 -7.97
CA ASP A 216 6.19 10.79 -9.40
C ASP A 216 5.83 9.32 -9.63
N PRO A 217 4.98 8.98 -10.62
CA PRO A 217 4.55 7.60 -10.88
C PRO A 217 5.69 6.64 -11.27
N ASN A 218 6.86 7.14 -11.65
CA ASN A 218 8.02 6.29 -11.98
C ASN A 218 8.45 5.38 -10.82
N VAL A 219 8.16 5.78 -9.58
CA VAL A 219 8.46 4.95 -8.40
C VAL A 219 7.71 3.62 -8.45
N GLN A 220 6.58 3.55 -9.14
CA GLN A 220 5.77 2.34 -9.29
C GLN A 220 6.28 1.42 -10.41
N LEU A 221 7.14 1.91 -11.30
CA LEU A 221 7.73 1.10 -12.35
C LEU A 221 8.66 0.00 -11.79
N GLU A 222 9.06 0.12 -10.53
CA GLU A 222 9.80 -0.94 -9.82
C GLU A 222 9.01 -2.25 -9.65
N PHE A 223 7.69 -2.22 -9.82
CA PHE A 223 6.81 -3.40 -9.84
C PHE A 223 6.87 -4.19 -11.14
N LEU A 224 7.36 -3.60 -12.22
CA LEU A 224 7.45 -4.23 -13.54
C LEU A 224 8.44 -5.41 -13.55
N PRO A 225 8.32 -6.33 -14.53
CA PRO A 225 9.25 -7.44 -14.70
C PRO A 225 10.70 -6.94 -14.77
N GLY A 226 11.56 -7.48 -13.91
CA GLY A 226 12.95 -7.05 -13.81
C GLY A 226 13.21 -5.79 -12.98
N GLY A 227 12.18 -5.05 -12.56
CA GLY A 227 12.29 -3.98 -11.58
C GLY A 227 12.63 -4.50 -10.18
N THR A 228 12.93 -3.62 -9.23
CA THR A 228 13.35 -4.02 -7.87
C THR A 228 12.27 -4.82 -7.15
N VAL A 229 11.01 -4.36 -7.20
CA VAL A 229 9.88 -5.04 -6.56
C VAL A 229 9.46 -6.26 -7.37
N GLY A 230 9.47 -6.17 -8.71
CA GLY A 230 9.22 -7.31 -9.60
C GLY A 230 10.15 -8.50 -9.31
N LYS A 231 11.45 -8.26 -9.13
CA LYS A 231 12.44 -9.30 -8.74
C LYS A 231 12.15 -9.93 -7.38
N ARG A 232 11.59 -9.18 -6.42
CA ARG A 232 11.19 -9.73 -5.13
C ARG A 232 10.04 -10.74 -5.24
N ALA A 233 9.22 -10.60 -6.27
CA ALA A 233 8.20 -11.57 -6.64
C ALA A 233 8.70 -12.63 -7.64
N GLY A 234 10.00 -12.75 -7.88
CA GLY A 234 10.56 -13.66 -8.85
C GLY A 234 10.20 -13.33 -10.32
N TRP A 235 9.70 -12.13 -10.59
CA TRP A 235 9.26 -11.72 -11.92
C TRP A 235 10.41 -11.08 -12.70
N THR A 236 10.96 -11.82 -13.64
CA THR A 236 12.11 -11.37 -14.42
C THR A 236 11.68 -10.75 -15.77
N ALA A 237 12.54 -9.92 -16.36
CA ALA A 237 12.26 -9.28 -17.63
C ALA A 237 12.09 -10.30 -18.80
N GLU A 238 12.70 -11.49 -18.68
CA GLU A 238 12.57 -12.53 -19.67
C GLU A 238 11.19 -13.21 -19.65
N MET A 239 10.48 -13.15 -18.53
CA MET A 239 9.14 -13.73 -18.38
C MET A 239 8.08 -12.88 -19.09
N ASP A 240 8.28 -11.57 -19.14
CA ASP A 240 7.40 -10.62 -19.86
C ASP A 240 8.24 -9.47 -20.43
N PRO A 241 8.89 -9.69 -21.57
CA PRO A 241 9.79 -8.69 -22.16
C PRO A 241 9.05 -7.48 -22.73
N GLU A 242 7.78 -7.60 -23.11
CA GLU A 242 6.98 -6.48 -23.63
C GLU A 242 6.66 -5.49 -22.50
N LEU A 243 6.16 -5.99 -21.38
CA LEU A 243 5.88 -5.15 -20.20
C LEU A 243 7.18 -4.60 -19.59
N ALA A 244 8.27 -5.39 -19.56
CA ALA A 244 9.58 -4.92 -19.11
C ALA A 244 10.12 -3.75 -19.95
N ALA A 245 9.87 -3.74 -21.26
CA ALA A 245 10.30 -2.65 -22.15
C ALA A 245 9.56 -1.33 -21.85
N MET A 246 8.31 -1.39 -21.41
CA MET A 246 7.53 -0.19 -21.05
C MET A 246 8.13 0.60 -19.89
N TYR A 247 8.96 -0.02 -19.03
CA TYR A 247 9.74 0.69 -18.02
C TYR A 247 10.61 1.78 -18.68
N GLN A 248 11.39 1.39 -19.69
CA GLN A 248 12.30 2.33 -20.36
C GLN A 248 11.52 3.38 -21.16
N GLU A 249 10.43 2.99 -21.80
CA GLU A 249 9.57 3.92 -22.55
C GLU A 249 9.00 5.01 -21.63
N ALA A 250 8.50 4.63 -20.45
CA ALA A 250 7.98 5.61 -19.46
C ALA A 250 9.07 6.54 -18.91
N MET A 251 10.30 6.01 -18.70
CA MET A 251 11.43 6.79 -18.20
C MET A 251 11.99 7.76 -19.23
N GLU A 252 11.96 7.41 -20.51
CA GLU A 252 12.50 8.23 -21.60
C GLU A 252 11.47 9.20 -22.19
N ALA A 253 10.19 9.04 -21.91
CA ALA A 253 9.13 9.91 -22.40
C ALA A 253 9.33 11.36 -21.88
N THR A 254 9.53 12.29 -22.79
CA THR A 254 9.72 13.72 -22.50
C THR A 254 8.43 14.55 -22.63
N ASP A 255 7.43 13.96 -23.27
CA ASP A 255 6.10 14.53 -23.44
C ASP A 255 5.12 13.89 -22.46
N ASN A 256 4.33 14.71 -21.75
CA ASN A 256 3.42 14.21 -20.71
C ASN A 256 2.29 13.33 -21.26
N ASP A 257 1.78 13.62 -22.46
CA ASP A 257 0.69 12.82 -23.05
C ASP A 257 1.21 11.45 -23.47
N ALA A 258 2.39 11.40 -24.09
CA ALA A 258 3.05 10.14 -24.44
C ALA A 258 3.39 9.31 -23.18
N ARG A 259 3.91 9.95 -22.13
CA ARG A 259 4.19 9.29 -20.85
C ARG A 259 2.92 8.75 -20.19
N THR A 260 1.87 9.55 -20.16
CA THR A 260 0.55 9.14 -19.65
C THR A 260 0.06 7.88 -20.35
N GLN A 261 0.13 7.84 -21.68
CA GLN A 261 -0.31 6.66 -22.44
C GLN A 261 0.48 5.39 -22.10
N VAL A 262 1.81 5.50 -21.92
CA VAL A 262 2.64 4.35 -21.50
C VAL A 262 2.24 3.88 -20.10
N LEU A 263 2.05 4.81 -19.16
CA LEU A 263 1.62 4.49 -17.79
C LEU A 263 0.23 3.84 -17.74
N GLU A 264 -0.70 4.27 -18.60
CA GLU A 264 -2.01 3.64 -18.74
C GLU A 264 -1.91 2.22 -19.31
N ASN A 265 -1.08 2.02 -20.35
CA ASN A 265 -0.86 0.70 -20.94
C ASN A 265 -0.23 -0.29 -19.93
N ILE A 266 0.71 0.17 -19.10
CA ILE A 266 1.27 -0.61 -18.00
C ILE A 266 0.19 -1.06 -17.03
N GLN A 267 -0.70 -0.14 -16.65
CA GLN A 267 -1.79 -0.45 -15.72
C GLN A 267 -2.77 -1.45 -16.32
N ASP A 268 -3.09 -1.35 -17.61
CA ASP A 268 -3.97 -2.31 -18.30
C ASP A 268 -3.35 -3.71 -18.31
N ALA A 269 -2.06 -3.83 -18.61
CA ALA A 269 -1.37 -5.10 -18.55
C ALA A 269 -1.38 -5.70 -17.14
N MET A 270 -1.12 -4.89 -16.11
CA MET A 270 -1.05 -5.34 -14.72
C MET A 270 -2.42 -5.43 -14.01
N TYR A 271 -3.51 -4.99 -14.65
CA TYR A 271 -4.84 -5.08 -14.09
C TYR A 271 -5.35 -6.51 -14.00
N GLU A 272 -5.09 -7.32 -15.02
CA GLU A 272 -5.52 -8.69 -15.13
C GLU A 272 -4.40 -9.70 -14.84
N ASP A 273 -3.14 -9.33 -15.05
CA ASP A 273 -1.99 -10.23 -15.00
C ASP A 273 -0.91 -9.76 -13.99
N GLY A 274 0.03 -10.64 -13.74
CA GLY A 274 1.21 -10.41 -12.93
C GLY A 274 1.04 -10.74 -11.44
N PRO A 275 2.15 -10.78 -10.69
CA PRO A 275 2.20 -11.30 -9.32
C PRO A 275 1.73 -10.33 -8.25
N PHE A 276 1.27 -9.13 -8.62
CA PHE A 276 0.84 -8.10 -7.69
C PHE A 276 -0.64 -7.79 -7.84
N ILE A 277 -1.35 -7.75 -6.73
CA ILE A 277 -2.74 -7.31 -6.68
C ILE A 277 -2.82 -6.14 -5.72
N VAL A 278 -2.98 -4.92 -6.24
CA VAL A 278 -3.21 -3.75 -5.38
C VAL A 278 -4.59 -3.86 -4.77
N ILE A 279 -4.65 -3.81 -3.44
CA ILE A 279 -5.88 -3.99 -2.66
C ILE A 279 -6.36 -2.73 -1.95
N ALA A 280 -5.44 -1.82 -1.63
CA ALA A 280 -5.76 -0.56 -0.97
C ALA A 280 -4.75 0.53 -1.32
N GLN A 281 -5.19 1.77 -1.39
CA GLN A 281 -4.39 2.98 -1.20
C GLN A 281 -4.80 3.58 0.12
N ALA A 282 -3.85 3.69 1.06
CA ALA A 282 -4.16 4.05 2.43
C ALA A 282 -4.71 5.49 2.54
N PRO A 283 -5.72 5.72 3.40
CA PRO A 283 -6.07 7.05 3.82
C PRO A 283 -4.94 7.65 4.66
N ALA A 284 -4.95 8.94 4.85
CA ALA A 284 -4.08 9.61 5.79
C ALA A 284 -4.89 10.52 6.70
N HIS A 285 -4.59 10.46 7.97
CA HIS A 285 -5.22 11.30 8.99
C HIS A 285 -4.15 11.88 9.91
N ILE A 286 -4.14 13.22 10.03
CA ILE A 286 -3.27 13.91 10.97
C ILE A 286 -4.17 14.65 11.96
N ALA A 287 -4.15 14.26 13.23
CA ALA A 287 -4.78 15.04 14.28
C ALA A 287 -3.74 15.96 14.93
N HIS A 288 -4.06 17.24 15.02
CA HIS A 288 -3.11 18.20 15.58
C HIS A 288 -3.78 19.27 16.47
N SER A 289 -2.99 19.85 17.35
CA SER A 289 -3.45 20.97 18.18
C SER A 289 -3.84 22.18 17.33
N THR A 290 -4.97 22.82 17.63
CA THR A 290 -5.43 24.06 16.99
C THR A 290 -4.45 25.23 17.10
N ARG A 291 -3.43 25.12 17.95
CA ARG A 291 -2.34 26.10 18.07
C ARG A 291 -1.30 26.01 16.94
N LEU A 292 -1.37 24.98 16.13
CA LEU A 292 -0.50 24.82 14.96
C LEU A 292 -1.16 25.34 13.69
N ASP A 293 -0.34 25.70 12.72
CA ASP A 293 -0.69 26.08 11.36
C ASP A 293 0.26 25.40 10.38
N GLY A 294 -0.16 25.16 9.12
CA GLY A 294 0.66 24.52 8.10
C GLY A 294 0.83 23.01 8.28
N VAL A 295 -0.04 22.36 9.06
CA VAL A 295 -0.10 20.90 9.15
C VAL A 295 -0.90 20.39 7.95
N ASP A 296 -0.28 19.61 7.08
CA ASP A 296 -0.91 19.07 5.89
C ASP A 296 -0.30 17.70 5.55
N ILE A 297 -0.96 16.95 4.65
CA ILE A 297 -0.56 15.62 4.19
C ILE A 297 0.24 15.76 2.90
N PHE A 298 1.39 15.10 2.84
CA PHE A 298 2.30 15.11 1.69
C PHE A 298 2.43 13.74 1.05
N ASP A 299 2.67 13.70 -0.26
CA ASP A 299 2.70 12.45 -1.05
C ASP A 299 3.78 11.45 -0.61
N SER A 300 5.00 11.94 -0.35
CA SER A 300 6.16 11.07 -0.09
C SER A 300 6.50 10.88 1.40
N TYR A 301 5.94 11.72 2.25
CA TYR A 301 6.00 11.59 3.70
C TYR A 301 4.76 12.24 4.30
N THR A 302 4.25 11.67 5.35
CA THR A 302 2.93 12.06 5.87
C THR A 302 2.87 13.51 6.34
N ILE A 303 3.97 14.09 6.83
CA ILE A 303 4.02 15.44 7.39
C ILE A 303 5.32 16.19 7.01
N ASP A 304 5.21 17.47 6.62
CA ASP A 304 6.35 18.35 6.37
C ASP A 304 6.58 19.31 7.56
N PHE A 305 7.64 19.07 8.30
CA PHE A 305 8.02 19.91 9.44
C PHE A 305 8.48 21.32 9.03
N THR A 306 8.77 21.56 7.76
CA THR A 306 9.25 22.89 7.30
C THR A 306 8.11 23.87 7.06
N GLU A 307 6.85 23.39 7.06
CA GLU A 307 5.65 24.21 6.89
C GLU A 307 4.92 24.51 8.21
N ILE A 308 5.19 23.76 9.28
CA ILE A 308 4.46 23.88 10.54
C ILE A 308 4.91 25.11 11.34
N ASN A 309 3.94 25.92 11.76
CA ASN A 309 4.14 27.08 12.61
C ASN A 309 3.27 27.00 13.88
N VAL A 310 3.67 27.67 14.94
CA VAL A 310 2.85 27.92 16.14
C VAL A 310 2.14 29.26 15.94
N LYS A 311 0.79 29.27 16.08
CA LYS A 311 -0.07 30.47 16.01
C LYS A 311 0.17 31.43 17.17
#